data_20291c015697b3136948573bfeb63334
#
_entry.id   20291c015697b3136948573bfeb63334
#
_cell.length_a   1.000
_cell.length_b   1.000
_cell.length_c   1.000
_cell.angle_alpha   90.00
_cell.angle_beta   90.00
_cell.angle_gamma   90.00
#
_symmetry.space_group_name_H-M   'P 1'
#
loop_
_entity.id
_entity.type
_entity.pdbx_description
1 polymer ?
#
loop_
_entity_poly.entity_id
_entity_poly.type
_entity_poly.pdbx_seq_one_letter_code
_entity_poly.pdbx_strand_id
1 'polypeptide(L)'
;VEIDYTNQHMWFYKDGALLVDTAVVTGNVSAGNASPEGIFCLVGKSEHETLKGEGYSTPVDYWMPFYGGVGIHDADSWRSVYGGTIYQNSGSHGCINTPTAKVAVIYENIEAGTPIVCYSSGINYGYPEESGGGQSQTETPAQSESQSQTDGQGGTNSDIIIIGGTEQGVTQDGVPYTGQDLQNIVIQ
;
A
#
# COMPACT_ATOMS: atom_id res chain seq x y z
N VAL A 1 -4.34 -0.48 -7.16
CA VAL A 1 -3.89 -0.07 -5.81
C VAL A 1 -4.42 -1.05 -4.80
N GLU A 2 -3.60 -1.47 -3.86
CA GLU A 2 -3.98 -2.28 -2.71
C GLU A 2 -3.67 -1.53 -1.43
N ILE A 3 -4.57 -1.58 -0.45
CA ILE A 3 -4.41 -0.88 0.83
C ILE A 3 -4.81 -1.83 1.94
N ASP A 4 -3.84 -2.25 2.75
CA ASP A 4 -4.05 -3.10 3.92
C ASP A 4 -4.14 -2.25 5.19
N TYR A 5 -5.34 -2.17 5.74
CA TYR A 5 -5.61 -1.37 6.95
C TYR A 5 -5.00 -1.96 8.22
N THR A 6 -4.83 -3.29 8.28
CA THR A 6 -4.15 -3.93 9.41
C THR A 6 -2.70 -3.48 9.50
N ASN A 7 -2.04 -3.37 8.34
CA ASN A 7 -0.64 -3.02 8.25
C ASN A 7 -0.39 -1.52 8.00
N GLN A 8 -1.45 -0.73 7.76
CA GLN A 8 -1.35 0.68 7.39
C GLN A 8 -0.37 0.87 6.24
N HIS A 9 -0.56 0.06 5.18
CA HIS A 9 0.37 -0.03 4.08
C HIS A 9 -0.37 -0.05 2.74
N MET A 10 0.28 0.51 1.70
CA MET A 10 -0.29 0.65 0.37
C MET A 10 0.72 0.27 -0.70
N TRP A 11 0.25 -0.46 -1.71
CA TRP A 11 1.00 -0.83 -2.91
C TRP A 11 0.29 -0.33 -4.15
N PHE A 12 1.06 0.24 -5.07
CA PHE A 12 0.57 0.62 -6.38
C PHE A 12 1.33 -0.11 -7.47
N TYR A 13 0.59 -0.87 -8.26
CA TYR A 13 1.11 -1.63 -9.39
C TYR A 13 0.62 -1.02 -10.70
N LYS A 14 1.47 -1.01 -11.73
CA LYS A 14 1.13 -0.65 -13.10
C LYS A 14 1.83 -1.60 -14.06
N ASP A 15 1.07 -2.17 -15.01
CA ASP A 15 1.58 -3.08 -16.03
C ASP A 15 2.41 -4.26 -15.45
N GLY A 16 1.98 -4.76 -14.28
CA GLY A 16 2.64 -5.85 -13.57
C GLY A 16 3.88 -5.43 -12.74
N ALA A 17 4.26 -4.16 -12.75
CA ALA A 17 5.36 -3.65 -11.93
C ALA A 17 4.86 -2.95 -10.67
N LEU A 18 5.51 -3.19 -9.54
CA LEU A 18 5.31 -2.43 -8.31
C LEU A 18 6.00 -1.07 -8.45
N LEU A 19 5.22 0.01 -8.47
CA LEU A 19 5.73 1.38 -8.58
C LEU A 19 5.82 2.09 -7.23
N VAL A 20 4.91 1.80 -6.32
CA VAL A 20 4.92 2.41 -4.98
C VAL A 20 4.66 1.32 -3.94
N ASP A 21 5.49 1.35 -2.92
CA ASP A 21 5.40 0.61 -1.68
C ASP A 21 5.57 1.63 -0.56
N THR A 22 4.55 1.81 0.31
CA THR A 22 4.59 2.90 1.28
C THR A 22 3.65 2.69 2.47
N ALA A 23 4.09 3.14 3.63
CA ALA A 23 3.21 3.30 4.78
C ALA A 23 2.17 4.40 4.53
N VAL A 24 0.98 4.25 5.11
CA VAL A 24 -0.12 5.21 5.03
C VAL A 24 -0.74 5.43 6.41
N VAL A 25 -1.64 6.41 6.52
CA VAL A 25 -2.53 6.51 7.68
C VAL A 25 -3.96 6.60 7.20
N THR A 26 -4.77 5.65 7.61
CA THR A 26 -6.18 5.53 7.26
C THR A 26 -7.10 6.23 8.27
N GLY A 27 -8.38 6.05 8.17
CA GLY A 27 -9.38 6.69 9.01
C GLY A 27 -9.26 6.36 10.50
N ASN A 28 -9.56 7.35 11.36
CA ASN A 28 -9.54 7.22 12.80
C ASN A 28 -10.68 6.33 13.30
N VAL A 29 -10.37 5.09 13.64
CA VAL A 29 -11.36 4.10 14.08
C VAL A 29 -11.96 4.47 15.45
N SER A 30 -11.17 5.07 16.36
CA SER A 30 -11.66 5.50 17.68
C SER A 30 -12.69 6.62 17.59
N ALA A 31 -12.59 7.46 16.56
CA ALA A 31 -13.55 8.54 16.29
C ALA A 31 -14.72 8.10 15.39
N GLY A 32 -14.79 6.84 15.00
CA GLY A 32 -15.83 6.33 14.09
C GLY A 32 -15.62 6.70 12.61
N ASN A 33 -14.41 7.11 12.24
CA ASN A 33 -14.05 7.53 10.89
C ASN A 33 -13.26 6.44 10.13
N ALA A 34 -13.54 5.17 10.37
CA ALA A 34 -12.86 4.08 9.67
C ALA A 34 -12.96 4.26 8.14
N SER A 35 -11.86 3.99 7.45
CA SER A 35 -11.85 3.94 5.98
C SER A 35 -12.73 2.79 5.48
N PRO A 36 -13.43 2.94 4.34
CA PRO A 36 -14.30 1.91 3.80
C PRO A 36 -13.50 0.72 3.28
N GLU A 37 -13.92 -0.50 3.61
CA GLU A 37 -13.39 -1.72 3.02
C GLU A 37 -14.18 -2.12 1.77
N GLY A 38 -13.49 -2.70 0.79
CA GLY A 38 -14.11 -3.16 -0.46
C GLY A 38 -13.22 -2.98 -1.67
N ILE A 39 -13.83 -3.22 -2.83
CA ILE A 39 -13.20 -2.99 -4.13
C ILE A 39 -13.90 -1.80 -4.77
N PHE A 40 -13.14 -0.76 -5.02
CA PHE A 40 -13.60 0.49 -5.59
C PHE A 40 -12.88 0.76 -6.91
N CYS A 41 -13.31 1.80 -7.62
CA CYS A 41 -12.58 2.34 -8.76
C CYS A 41 -12.22 3.80 -8.49
N LEU A 42 -11.04 4.20 -8.94
CA LEU A 42 -10.67 5.62 -8.94
C LEU A 42 -11.71 6.41 -9.75
N VAL A 43 -12.31 7.43 -9.14
CA VAL A 43 -13.32 8.28 -9.81
C VAL A 43 -12.65 9.27 -10.76
N GLY A 44 -11.52 9.81 -10.36
CA GLY A 44 -10.74 10.80 -11.09
C GLY A 44 -9.56 11.28 -10.26
N LYS A 45 -8.84 12.28 -10.75
CA LYS A 45 -7.73 12.90 -10.04
C LYS A 45 -7.67 14.40 -10.30
N SER A 46 -7.29 15.17 -9.30
CA SER A 46 -7.10 16.62 -9.40
C SER A 46 -5.95 17.08 -8.51
N GLU A 47 -5.41 18.26 -8.81
CA GLU A 47 -4.35 18.91 -8.05
C GLU A 47 -4.86 20.13 -7.32
N HIS A 48 -4.16 20.50 -6.24
CA HIS A 48 -4.39 21.73 -5.47
C HIS A 48 -5.84 21.90 -4.97
N GLU A 49 -6.39 20.81 -4.45
CA GLU A 49 -7.73 20.79 -3.88
C GLU A 49 -7.75 21.24 -2.42
N THR A 50 -8.92 21.68 -1.98
CA THR A 50 -9.16 21.93 -0.56
C THR A 50 -10.22 20.97 -0.05
N LEU A 51 -9.81 19.98 0.72
CA LEU A 51 -10.70 19.00 1.33
C LEU A 51 -11.43 19.65 2.52
N LYS A 52 -12.76 19.62 2.48
CA LYS A 52 -13.61 20.23 3.50
C LYS A 52 -14.52 19.20 4.14
N GLY A 53 -14.66 19.29 5.44
CA GLY A 53 -15.60 18.51 6.24
C GLY A 53 -15.98 19.27 7.51
N GLU A 54 -16.73 18.62 8.39
CA GLU A 54 -17.10 19.22 9.66
C GLU A 54 -15.83 19.51 10.50
N GLY A 55 -15.58 20.78 10.75
CA GLY A 55 -14.45 21.24 11.57
C GLY A 55 -13.09 21.28 10.90
N TYR A 56 -12.98 21.00 9.59
CA TYR A 56 -11.69 21.09 8.90
C TYR A 56 -11.81 21.67 7.47
N SER A 57 -10.72 22.29 7.04
CA SER A 57 -10.51 22.76 5.67
C SER A 57 -9.01 22.64 5.38
N THR A 58 -8.62 21.63 4.60
CA THR A 58 -7.23 21.21 4.43
C THR A 58 -6.85 21.24 2.96
N PRO A 59 -5.86 22.07 2.55
CA PRO A 59 -5.32 22.00 1.19
C PRO A 59 -4.49 20.74 1.02
N VAL A 60 -4.58 20.14 -0.17
CA VAL A 60 -3.77 19.01 -0.62
C VAL A 60 -3.26 19.27 -2.03
N ASP A 61 -2.08 18.78 -2.35
CA ASP A 61 -1.50 18.94 -3.69
C ASP A 61 -2.08 17.92 -4.67
N TYR A 62 -2.39 16.70 -4.19
CA TYR A 62 -2.91 15.60 -5.00
C TYR A 62 -4.18 15.03 -4.37
N TRP A 63 -5.23 14.91 -5.16
CA TRP A 63 -6.50 14.35 -4.75
C TRP A 63 -6.99 13.26 -5.70
N MET A 64 -7.25 12.08 -5.18
CA MET A 64 -7.65 10.88 -5.93
C MET A 64 -8.82 10.20 -5.22
N PRO A 65 -10.09 10.66 -5.45
CA PRO A 65 -11.27 10.10 -4.83
C PRO A 65 -11.63 8.73 -5.41
N PHE A 66 -12.09 7.81 -4.55
CA PHE A 66 -12.54 6.49 -4.97
C PHE A 66 -13.87 6.04 -4.34
N TYR A 67 -14.31 6.65 -3.21
CA TYR A 67 -15.57 6.31 -2.57
C TYR A 67 -16.16 7.49 -1.81
N GLY A 68 -17.30 8.01 -2.27
CA GLY A 68 -17.94 9.19 -1.66
C GLY A 68 -16.94 10.35 -1.52
N GLY A 69 -16.74 10.83 -0.30
CA GLY A 69 -15.74 11.85 0.04
C GLY A 69 -14.37 11.27 0.44
N VAL A 70 -14.12 9.97 0.24
CA VAL A 70 -12.88 9.30 0.61
C VAL A 70 -11.97 9.17 -0.61
N GLY A 71 -10.69 9.48 -0.45
CA GLY A 71 -9.67 9.37 -1.50
C GLY A 71 -8.27 9.22 -0.94
N ILE A 72 -7.32 9.03 -1.85
CA ILE A 72 -5.88 9.03 -1.57
C ILE A 72 -5.36 10.46 -1.79
N HIS A 73 -4.57 10.99 -0.87
CA HIS A 73 -3.99 12.34 -0.95
C HIS A 73 -2.72 12.48 -0.12
N ASP A 74 -1.94 13.53 -0.39
CA ASP A 74 -0.77 13.91 0.40
C ASP A 74 -1.16 14.42 1.79
N ALA A 75 -0.25 14.27 2.75
CA ALA A 75 -0.49 14.73 4.13
C ALA A 75 0.75 15.30 4.84
N ASP A 76 1.89 15.45 4.16
CA ASP A 76 3.15 15.90 4.79
C ASP A 76 3.07 17.30 5.39
N SER A 77 2.09 18.13 5.00
CA SER A 77 1.90 19.46 5.57
C SER A 77 1.41 19.44 7.04
N TRP A 78 0.86 18.31 7.51
CA TRP A 78 0.41 18.15 8.90
C TRP A 78 0.80 16.81 9.54
N ARG A 79 1.39 15.88 8.77
CA ARG A 79 1.75 14.56 9.23
C ARG A 79 3.21 14.26 8.88
N SER A 80 3.99 13.88 9.88
CA SER A 80 5.41 13.58 9.72
C SER A 80 5.75 12.09 9.82
N VAL A 81 4.79 11.24 10.22
CA VAL A 81 4.99 9.79 10.37
C VAL A 81 3.75 9.05 9.85
N TYR A 82 3.97 7.95 9.16
CA TYR A 82 2.96 7.08 8.58
C TYR A 82 3.14 5.64 9.04
N GLY A 83 2.08 4.85 9.00
CA GLY A 83 2.09 3.44 9.37
C GLY A 83 1.74 3.18 10.84
N GLY A 84 2.11 2.00 11.32
CA GLY A 84 1.93 1.59 12.71
C GLY A 84 0.49 1.64 13.20
N THR A 85 0.31 2.15 14.40
CA THR A 85 -1.00 2.25 15.07
C THR A 85 -1.60 3.67 15.08
N ILE A 86 -1.01 4.60 14.34
CA ILE A 86 -1.40 6.02 14.31
C ILE A 86 -2.89 6.19 13.99
N TYR A 87 -3.41 5.41 13.03
CA TYR A 87 -4.81 5.47 12.60
C TYR A 87 -5.82 5.24 13.74
N GLN A 88 -5.44 4.54 14.80
CA GLN A 88 -6.35 4.21 15.89
C GLN A 88 -6.82 5.45 16.65
N ASN A 89 -5.95 6.44 16.85
CA ASN A 89 -6.24 7.64 17.66
C ASN A 89 -5.99 8.97 16.92
N SER A 90 -5.14 8.98 15.90
CA SER A 90 -4.75 10.16 15.10
C SER A 90 -4.89 9.89 13.61
N GLY A 91 -5.85 9.05 13.22
CA GLY A 91 -6.18 8.77 11.84
C GLY A 91 -6.87 9.94 11.14
N SER A 92 -7.18 9.76 9.87
CA SER A 92 -7.92 10.70 9.03
C SER A 92 -9.44 10.65 9.32
N HIS A 93 -10.23 11.40 8.55
CA HIS A 93 -11.69 11.31 8.52
C HIS A 93 -12.19 10.25 7.51
N GLY A 94 -11.34 9.25 7.18
CA GLY A 94 -11.65 8.16 6.25
C GLY A 94 -10.72 8.10 5.04
N CYS A 95 -10.09 9.21 4.66
CA CYS A 95 -9.14 9.27 3.56
C CYS A 95 -7.84 8.51 3.86
N ILE A 96 -7.09 8.22 2.81
CA ILE A 96 -5.79 7.57 2.88
C ILE A 96 -4.70 8.64 2.81
N ASN A 97 -4.16 8.99 3.97
CA ASN A 97 -3.06 9.93 4.09
C ASN A 97 -1.76 9.26 3.65
N THR A 98 -1.10 9.82 2.66
CA THR A 98 0.07 9.24 2.01
C THR A 98 1.22 10.25 2.01
N PRO A 99 2.51 9.83 2.15
CA PRO A 99 3.65 10.72 1.96
C PRO A 99 3.61 11.40 0.59
N THR A 100 3.87 12.71 0.53
CA THR A 100 3.73 13.51 -0.70
C THR A 100 4.56 12.96 -1.87
N ALA A 101 5.80 12.53 -1.62
CA ALA A 101 6.65 11.95 -2.66
C ALA A 101 6.06 10.67 -3.27
N LYS A 102 5.37 9.86 -2.46
CA LYS A 102 4.76 8.59 -2.89
C LYS A 102 3.45 8.84 -3.64
N VAL A 103 2.60 9.73 -3.12
CA VAL A 103 1.33 10.05 -3.78
C VAL A 103 1.54 10.73 -5.13
N ALA A 104 2.60 11.54 -5.31
CA ALA A 104 2.96 12.14 -6.59
C ALA A 104 3.21 11.07 -7.66
N VAL A 105 3.98 10.02 -7.34
CA VAL A 105 4.22 8.89 -8.27
C VAL A 105 2.93 8.17 -8.63
N ILE A 106 2.05 7.95 -7.63
CA ILE A 106 0.73 7.35 -7.90
C ILE A 106 -0.06 8.25 -8.84
N TYR A 107 -0.14 9.55 -8.54
CA TYR A 107 -0.90 10.52 -9.31
C TYR A 107 -0.47 10.59 -10.78
N GLU A 108 0.82 10.60 -11.04
CA GLU A 108 1.37 10.61 -12.40
C GLU A 108 0.98 9.36 -13.21
N ASN A 109 0.83 8.22 -12.56
CA ASN A 109 0.71 6.92 -13.21
C ASN A 109 -0.68 6.30 -13.15
N ILE A 110 -1.59 6.78 -12.29
CA ILE A 110 -2.94 6.24 -12.10
C ILE A 110 -3.95 6.92 -13.02
N GLU A 111 -4.99 6.21 -13.43
CA GLU A 111 -6.06 6.73 -14.27
C GLU A 111 -7.45 6.41 -13.68
N ALA A 112 -8.46 7.19 -14.05
CA ALA A 112 -9.85 6.92 -13.66
C ALA A 112 -10.25 5.50 -14.08
N GLY A 113 -10.96 4.80 -13.19
CA GLY A 113 -11.32 3.40 -13.37
C GLY A 113 -10.30 2.40 -12.82
N THR A 114 -9.09 2.84 -12.41
CA THR A 114 -8.12 1.95 -11.75
C THR A 114 -8.73 1.33 -10.49
N PRO A 115 -8.67 0.00 -10.31
CA PRO A 115 -9.16 -0.66 -9.11
C PRO A 115 -8.39 -0.22 -7.86
N ILE A 116 -9.14 0.06 -6.79
CA ILE A 116 -8.64 0.36 -5.44
C ILE A 116 -9.18 -0.71 -4.50
N VAL A 117 -8.32 -1.60 -4.03
CA VAL A 117 -8.68 -2.71 -3.15
C VAL A 117 -8.32 -2.34 -1.72
N CYS A 118 -9.32 -2.23 -0.87
CA CYS A 118 -9.19 -1.82 0.54
C CYS A 118 -9.64 -2.96 1.44
N TYR A 119 -8.76 -3.41 2.32
CA TYR A 119 -9.04 -4.56 3.17
C TYR A 119 -8.27 -4.51 4.49
N SER A 120 -8.71 -5.33 5.44
CA SER A 120 -7.97 -5.66 6.66
C SER A 120 -7.53 -7.11 6.59
N SER A 121 -6.24 -7.36 6.42
CA SER A 121 -5.71 -8.73 6.34
C SER A 121 -5.85 -9.51 7.64
N GLY A 122 -5.93 -8.81 8.78
CA GLY A 122 -5.94 -9.42 10.11
C GLY A 122 -4.57 -10.00 10.52
N ILE A 123 -3.55 -9.88 9.67
CA ILE A 123 -2.19 -10.38 9.91
C ILE A 123 -1.26 -9.17 9.98
N ASN A 124 -0.56 -9.01 11.09
CA ASN A 124 0.47 -7.98 11.22
C ASN A 124 1.80 -8.49 10.66
N TYR A 125 2.22 -7.95 9.53
CA TYR A 125 3.49 -8.28 8.87
C TYR A 125 4.68 -7.49 9.40
N GLY A 126 4.46 -6.54 10.33
CA GLY A 126 5.53 -5.78 10.96
C GLY A 126 6.17 -4.73 10.05
N TYR A 127 5.42 -4.16 9.11
CA TYR A 127 5.91 -3.06 8.30
C TYR A 127 6.34 -1.89 9.18
N PRO A 128 7.51 -1.28 8.91
CA PRO A 128 8.00 -0.15 9.69
C PRO A 128 7.15 1.10 9.46
N GLU A 129 7.17 1.99 10.46
CA GLU A 129 6.69 3.36 10.26
C GLU A 129 7.63 4.11 9.31
N GLU A 130 7.08 4.95 8.45
CA GLU A 130 7.83 5.80 7.53
C GLU A 130 7.74 7.27 7.94
N SER A 131 8.83 8.01 7.76
CA SER A 131 8.81 9.46 7.93
C SER A 131 8.28 10.14 6.66
N GLY A 132 7.30 10.99 6.81
CA GLY A 132 6.87 11.94 5.78
C GLY A 132 7.79 13.16 5.77
N GLY A 133 7.97 13.74 4.60
CA GLY A 133 8.75 14.97 4.45
C GLY A 133 10.09 14.79 3.75
N GLY A 134 10.06 15.02 2.46
CA GLY A 134 11.10 15.58 1.61
C GLY A 134 12.51 15.01 1.70
N GLN A 135 12.80 14.07 0.90
CA GLN A 135 13.80 14.14 -0.17
C GLN A 135 13.75 12.83 -0.94
N SER A 136 13.52 12.93 -2.23
CA SER A 136 13.63 11.82 -3.17
C SER A 136 15.02 11.17 -2.99
N GLN A 137 15.06 10.03 -2.30
CA GLN A 137 16.13 9.08 -2.53
C GLN A 137 15.60 8.14 -3.60
N THR A 138 16.09 8.35 -4.81
CA THR A 138 16.04 7.34 -5.86
C THR A 138 16.84 6.15 -5.37
N GLU A 139 16.18 5.20 -4.74
CA GLU A 139 16.78 3.89 -4.52
C GLU A 139 16.76 3.16 -5.86
N THR A 140 17.89 3.22 -6.54
CA THR A 140 18.24 2.30 -7.63
C THR A 140 18.18 0.89 -7.05
N PRO A 141 17.50 -0.09 -7.71
CA PRO A 141 17.51 -1.47 -7.24
C PRO A 141 18.96 -1.94 -7.14
N ALA A 142 19.39 -2.28 -5.94
CA ALA A 142 20.69 -2.87 -5.71
C ALA A 142 20.72 -4.24 -6.40
N GLN A 143 21.53 -4.35 -7.44
CA GLN A 143 21.94 -5.64 -7.99
C GLN A 143 22.75 -6.36 -6.91
N SER A 144 22.20 -7.43 -6.36
CA SER A 144 22.94 -8.31 -5.48
C SER A 144 23.91 -9.14 -6.32
N GLU A 145 25.19 -8.77 -6.29
CA GLU A 145 26.27 -9.65 -6.74
C GLU A 145 26.40 -10.81 -5.77
N SER A 146 26.17 -12.02 -6.28
CA SER A 146 26.40 -13.26 -5.56
C SER A 146 27.89 -13.50 -5.39
N GLN A 147 28.39 -13.48 -4.16
CA GLN A 147 29.64 -14.13 -3.82
C GLN A 147 29.36 -15.44 -3.08
N SER A 148 29.73 -16.53 -3.74
CA SER A 148 29.72 -17.88 -3.17
C SER A 148 30.87 -18.00 -2.17
N GLN A 149 30.56 -18.43 -0.94
CA GLN A 149 31.51 -19.15 -0.09
C GLN A 149 30.80 -20.34 0.55
N THR A 150 31.34 -21.51 0.26
CA THR A 150 31.03 -22.79 0.87
C THR A 150 31.63 -22.85 2.28
N ASP A 151 30.84 -23.30 3.27
CA ASP A 151 31.21 -24.40 4.17
C ASP A 151 30.16 -24.59 5.30
N GLY A 152 29.64 -25.78 5.39
CA GLY A 152 29.57 -26.66 6.56
C GLY A 152 28.44 -26.51 7.60
N GLN A 153 27.47 -27.48 7.51
CA GLN A 153 26.78 -28.12 8.64
C GLN A 153 25.58 -27.45 9.32
N GLY A 154 24.39 -28.03 9.04
CA GLY A 154 23.46 -28.54 10.06
C GLY A 154 22.48 -27.54 10.68
N GLY A 155 21.26 -27.51 10.20
CA GLY A 155 20.15 -26.87 10.89
C GLY A 155 18.92 -26.69 9.99
N THR A 156 17.89 -27.47 10.25
CA THR A 156 16.60 -27.44 9.54
C THR A 156 15.92 -26.10 9.73
N ASN A 157 15.90 -25.28 8.69
CA ASN A 157 14.96 -24.17 8.51
C ASN A 157 14.51 -24.18 7.05
N SER A 158 13.21 -24.12 6.84
CA SER A 158 12.59 -24.13 5.52
C SER A 158 12.85 -22.78 4.85
N ASP A 159 13.96 -22.68 4.13
CA ASP A 159 14.26 -21.50 3.32
C ASP A 159 13.53 -21.62 1.99
N ILE A 160 12.68 -20.63 1.71
CA ILE A 160 12.07 -20.46 0.40
C ILE A 160 13.15 -19.94 -0.54
N ILE A 161 13.65 -20.79 -1.42
CA ILE A 161 14.58 -20.39 -2.48
C ILE A 161 13.74 -19.90 -3.66
N ILE A 162 13.77 -18.62 -3.94
CA ILE A 162 13.22 -18.05 -5.18
C ILE A 162 14.27 -18.20 -6.26
N ILE A 163 14.06 -19.16 -7.17
CA ILE A 163 14.82 -19.28 -8.41
C ILE A 163 13.90 -18.90 -9.56
N GLY A 164 14.30 -17.90 -10.31
CA GLY A 164 13.66 -17.27 -11.45
C GLY A 164 12.54 -18.01 -12.19
N GLY A 165 11.35 -17.40 -12.22
CA GLY A 165 10.40 -17.53 -13.30
C GLY A 165 9.52 -18.77 -13.34
N THR A 166 8.84 -19.10 -12.27
CA THR A 166 7.46 -19.65 -12.20
C THR A 166 7.13 -19.83 -10.72
N GLU A 167 6.26 -18.96 -10.20
CA GLU A 167 5.80 -19.09 -8.83
C GLU A 167 5.03 -20.40 -8.66
N GLN A 168 5.59 -21.32 -7.88
CA GLN A 168 4.90 -22.50 -7.41
C GLN A 168 4.80 -22.41 -5.89
N GLY A 169 3.59 -22.48 -5.37
CA GLY A 169 3.30 -22.51 -3.95
C GLY A 169 2.49 -23.76 -3.60
N VAL A 170 2.29 -23.99 -2.32
CA VAL A 170 1.38 -25.04 -1.83
C VAL A 170 0.31 -24.39 -0.95
N THR A 171 -0.93 -24.85 -1.09
CA THR A 171 -2.03 -24.45 -0.21
C THR A 171 -1.82 -25.00 1.20
N GLN A 172 -2.60 -24.53 2.18
CA GLN A 172 -2.58 -25.07 3.55
C GLN A 172 -2.81 -26.60 3.61
N ASP A 173 -3.47 -27.16 2.60
CA ASP A 173 -3.74 -28.59 2.46
C ASP A 173 -2.66 -29.33 1.68
N GLY A 174 -1.53 -28.69 1.37
CA GLY A 174 -0.38 -29.30 0.71
C GLY A 174 -0.54 -29.50 -0.81
N VAL A 175 -1.52 -28.86 -1.45
CA VAL A 175 -1.74 -28.95 -2.89
C VAL A 175 -0.86 -27.91 -3.61
N PRO A 176 0.01 -28.31 -4.54
CA PRO A 176 0.83 -27.36 -5.30
C PRO A 176 -0.04 -26.53 -6.26
N TYR A 177 0.24 -25.24 -6.37
CA TYR A 177 -0.34 -24.35 -7.36
C TYR A 177 0.74 -23.60 -8.14
N THR A 178 0.41 -23.18 -9.35
CA THR A 178 1.29 -22.37 -10.22
C THR A 178 0.66 -21.00 -10.42
N GLY A 179 1.45 -19.99 -10.79
CA GLY A 179 0.96 -18.63 -11.04
C GLY A 179 -0.16 -18.53 -12.10
N GLN A 180 -0.38 -19.58 -12.90
CA GLN A 180 -1.52 -19.67 -13.82
C GLN A 180 -2.84 -20.01 -13.12
N ASP A 181 -2.79 -20.68 -11.99
CA ASP A 181 -4.00 -21.07 -11.23
C ASP A 181 -4.67 -19.88 -10.57
N LEU A 182 -3.90 -18.81 -10.29
CA LEU A 182 -4.41 -17.55 -9.71
C LEU A 182 -5.15 -16.69 -10.72
N GLN A 183 -4.97 -16.90 -12.02
CA GLN A 183 -5.68 -16.15 -13.07
C GLN A 183 -7.11 -16.65 -13.31
N ASN A 184 -7.49 -17.79 -12.76
CA ASN A 184 -8.79 -18.41 -12.96
C ASN A 184 -9.75 -18.26 -11.76
N ILE A 185 -9.38 -17.52 -10.72
CA ILE A 185 -10.31 -17.15 -9.66
C ILE A 185 -11.20 -16.02 -10.17
N VAL A 186 -12.16 -16.39 -11.01
CA VAL A 186 -13.31 -15.54 -11.33
C VAL A 186 -14.23 -15.63 -10.12
N ILE A 187 -14.42 -14.48 -9.48
CA ILE A 187 -15.40 -14.29 -8.42
C ILE A 187 -16.78 -14.65 -8.98
N GLN A 188 -17.39 -15.70 -8.46
CA GLN A 188 -18.82 -15.97 -8.63
C GLN A 188 -19.59 -15.22 -7.56
#